data_637893fc72d1d57ebe223fa7daa394fa
#
_entry.id   637893fc72d1d57ebe223fa7daa394fa
#
_cell.length_a   1.000
_cell.length_b   1.000
_cell.length_c   1.000
_cell.angle_alpha   90.00
_cell.angle_beta   90.00
_cell.angle_gamma   90.00
#
_symmetry.space_group_name_H-M   'P 1'
#
loop_
_entity.id
_entity.type
_entity.pdbx_description
1 polymer ?
#
loop_
_entity_poly.entity_id
_entity_poly.type
_entity_poly.pdbx_seq_one_letter_code
_entity_poly.pdbx_strand_id
1 'polypeptide(L)'
;TLGRLKVQCFSEQRRYIPIDKCKVKITPIGQDGIAIGDTIVLYTNNTGSTDIIELDAPPIENSNQPDKIPYSFANVIAEKEGFLPVAVNGVQIYPARMAIQNINLPETRGYYRQEKIINIQPNRLVGNFPPKIPEPEEKELPLPKGIAVLPEPVIPEYIVVHDGRPNDNTAPNYKVNYKDYIKNVASSEIYATWPDAALRANILAI
;
A
#
# COMPACT_ATOMS: atom_id res chain seq x y z
N THR A 1 -5.69 -6.24 20.47
CA THR A 1 -5.21 -7.19 19.43
C THR A 1 -3.95 -6.61 18.81
N LEU A 2 -3.00 -7.48 18.37
CA LEU A 2 -1.75 -7.05 17.76
C LEU A 2 -1.86 -7.04 16.23
N GLY A 3 -1.32 -6.00 15.61
CA GLY A 3 -0.98 -5.95 14.20
C GLY A 3 0.53 -5.94 14.04
N ARG A 4 1.04 -6.21 12.85
CA ARG A 4 2.47 -6.28 12.58
C ARG A 4 2.87 -5.23 11.56
N LEU A 5 4.04 -4.63 11.75
CA LEU A 5 4.62 -3.66 10.82
C LEU A 5 6.04 -4.07 10.43
N LYS A 6 6.32 -3.98 9.14
CA LYS A 6 7.64 -4.09 8.54
C LYS A 6 7.89 -2.88 7.65
N VAL A 7 9.04 -2.26 7.76
CA VAL A 7 9.42 -1.14 6.89
C VAL A 7 10.49 -1.58 5.91
N GLN A 8 10.39 -1.11 4.67
CA GLN A 8 11.37 -1.39 3.62
C GLN A 8 11.84 -0.07 3.00
N CYS A 9 13.14 0.15 2.97
CA CYS A 9 13.77 1.37 2.45
C CYS A 9 14.53 1.10 1.15
N PHE A 10 14.24 1.92 0.14
CA PHE A 10 14.85 1.83 -1.20
C PHE A 10 15.34 3.21 -1.67
N SER A 11 16.31 3.23 -2.60
CA SER A 11 16.69 4.46 -3.29
C SER A 11 15.59 4.90 -4.27
N GLU A 12 15.20 6.17 -4.25
CA GLU A 12 14.21 6.72 -5.18
C GLU A 12 14.77 6.82 -6.61
N GLN A 13 16.04 7.20 -6.77
CA GLN A 13 16.70 7.37 -8.07
C GLN A 13 17.02 6.02 -8.72
N ARG A 14 17.38 5.06 -7.91
CA ARG A 14 17.70 3.71 -8.35
C ARG A 14 16.59 2.78 -7.88
N ARG A 15 15.52 2.69 -8.64
CA ARG A 15 14.35 1.90 -8.29
C ARG A 15 14.74 0.50 -7.78
N TYR A 16 14.22 0.16 -6.59
CA TYR A 16 14.40 -1.14 -5.92
C TYR A 16 15.81 -1.48 -5.41
N ILE A 17 16.79 -0.57 -5.45
CA ILE A 17 18.03 -0.81 -4.72
C ILE A 17 17.75 -0.61 -3.22
N PRO A 18 17.89 -1.70 -2.42
CA PRO A 18 17.65 -1.63 -0.99
C PRO A 18 18.70 -0.76 -0.29
N ILE A 19 18.30 -0.05 0.74
CA ILE A 19 19.20 0.75 1.57
C ILE A 19 19.47 -0.01 2.86
N ASP A 20 20.70 -0.48 3.02
CA ASP A 20 21.18 -1.13 4.24
C ASP A 20 21.45 -0.12 5.35
N LYS A 21 21.22 -0.52 6.63
CA LYS A 21 21.45 0.32 7.82
C LYS A 21 20.76 1.69 7.75
N CYS A 22 19.60 1.76 7.13
CA CYS A 22 18.74 2.92 7.23
C CYS A 22 18.10 2.94 8.63
N LYS A 23 18.23 4.05 9.33
CA LYS A 23 17.60 4.24 10.63
C LYS A 23 16.12 4.53 10.43
N VAL A 24 15.27 3.71 11.06
CA VAL A 24 13.80 3.82 10.98
C VAL A 24 13.28 4.07 12.39
N LYS A 25 12.57 5.17 12.56
CA LYS A 25 11.89 5.55 13.80
C LYS A 25 10.40 5.32 13.59
N ILE A 26 9.77 4.55 14.47
CA ILE A 26 8.34 4.24 14.41
C ILE A 26 7.70 4.70 15.72
N THR A 27 6.75 5.62 15.61
CA THR A 27 6.02 6.18 16.76
C THR A 27 4.55 5.80 16.64
N PRO A 28 4.00 4.99 17.56
CA PRO A 28 2.57 4.71 17.62
C PRO A 28 1.77 5.98 17.89
N ILE A 29 0.69 6.20 17.14
CA ILE A 29 -0.12 7.43 17.18
C ILE A 29 -1.59 7.08 17.49
N GLY A 30 -2.22 7.85 18.35
CA GLY A 30 -3.65 7.79 18.61
C GLY A 30 -4.48 8.37 17.45
N GLN A 31 -5.79 8.20 17.54
CA GLN A 31 -6.72 8.77 16.56
C GLN A 31 -6.75 10.32 16.57
N ASP A 32 -6.33 10.90 17.67
CA ASP A 32 -6.16 12.35 17.86
C ASP A 32 -4.84 12.90 17.29
N GLY A 33 -3.99 12.03 16.72
CA GLY A 33 -2.68 12.39 16.19
C GLY A 33 -1.57 12.50 17.24
N ILE A 34 -1.87 12.20 18.51
CA ILE A 34 -0.90 12.26 19.61
C ILE A 34 -0.17 10.91 19.74
N ALA A 35 1.12 10.95 20.05
CA ALA A 35 1.91 9.74 20.33
C ALA A 35 1.35 9.01 21.57
N ILE A 36 1.10 7.70 21.43
CA ILE A 36 0.54 6.85 22.50
C ILE A 36 1.56 5.88 23.10
N GLY A 37 2.83 5.98 22.68
CA GLY A 37 3.90 5.13 23.17
C GLY A 37 5.28 5.66 22.80
N ASP A 38 6.30 4.94 23.22
CA ASP A 38 7.69 5.30 22.93
C ASP A 38 8.02 5.07 21.44
N THR A 39 8.93 5.90 20.93
CA THR A 39 9.47 5.71 19.58
C THR A 39 10.38 4.50 19.53
N ILE A 40 10.03 3.54 18.69
CA ILE A 40 10.83 2.35 18.40
C ILE A 40 11.84 2.69 17.31
N VAL A 41 13.12 2.38 17.55
CA VAL A 41 14.20 2.62 16.59
C VAL A 41 14.72 1.29 16.07
N LEU A 42 14.67 1.13 14.75
CA LEU A 42 15.15 -0.05 14.03
C LEU A 42 16.13 0.36 12.93
N TYR A 43 16.85 -0.62 12.41
CA TYR A 43 17.74 -0.44 11.26
C TYR A 43 17.39 -1.49 10.19
N THR A 44 17.45 -1.07 8.93
CA THR A 44 17.26 -2.00 7.82
C THR A 44 18.51 -2.88 7.63
N ASN A 45 18.27 -4.09 7.16
CA ASN A 45 19.32 -5.05 6.75
C ASN A 45 19.71 -4.84 5.27
N ASN A 46 20.55 -5.73 4.74
CA ASN A 46 21.03 -5.70 3.35
C ASN A 46 19.93 -5.84 2.28
N THR A 47 18.73 -6.31 2.66
CA THR A 47 17.55 -6.31 1.78
C THR A 47 16.71 -5.04 1.90
N GLY A 48 17.18 -4.04 2.65
CA GLY A 48 16.47 -2.81 2.92
C GLY A 48 15.30 -2.95 3.91
N SER A 49 15.17 -4.09 4.58
CA SER A 49 14.03 -4.41 5.45
C SER A 49 14.40 -4.30 6.92
N THR A 50 13.47 -3.77 7.74
CA THR A 50 13.56 -3.87 9.21
C THR A 50 13.10 -5.23 9.70
N ASP A 51 13.39 -5.54 10.95
CA ASP A 51 12.67 -6.57 11.68
C ASP A 51 11.18 -6.23 11.76
N ILE A 52 10.35 -7.26 11.97
CA ILE A 52 8.92 -7.12 12.16
C ILE A 52 8.67 -6.72 13.61
N ILE A 53 7.87 -5.69 13.82
CA ILE A 53 7.40 -5.31 15.14
C ILE A 53 5.91 -5.55 15.28
N GLU A 54 5.46 -5.74 16.49
CA GLU A 54 4.05 -5.84 16.86
C GLU A 54 3.61 -4.53 17.51
N LEU A 55 2.45 -4.03 17.08
CA LEU A 55 1.84 -2.81 17.60
C LEU A 55 0.39 -3.11 17.96
N ASP A 56 -0.11 -2.42 18.99
CA ASP A 56 -1.50 -2.54 19.36
C ASP A 56 -2.43 -2.06 18.25
N ALA A 57 -3.46 -2.84 17.97
CA ALA A 57 -4.51 -2.52 17.01
C ALA A 57 -5.89 -2.81 17.61
N PRO A 58 -6.92 -1.99 17.31
CA PRO A 58 -8.29 -2.25 17.72
C PRO A 58 -8.81 -3.59 17.18
N PRO A 59 -9.88 -4.14 17.77
CA PRO A 59 -10.51 -5.35 17.27
C PRO A 59 -11.05 -5.16 15.84
N ILE A 60 -11.01 -6.23 15.04
CA ILE A 60 -11.50 -6.19 13.65
C ILE A 60 -13.01 -5.95 13.57
N GLU A 61 -13.74 -6.33 14.60
CA GLU A 61 -15.18 -6.14 14.74
C GLU A 61 -15.60 -4.67 14.72
N ASN A 62 -14.65 -3.76 14.98
CA ASN A 62 -14.87 -2.31 14.81
C ASN A 62 -15.23 -1.95 13.37
N SER A 63 -14.84 -2.75 12.38
CA SER A 63 -15.21 -2.54 10.97
C SER A 63 -16.72 -2.58 10.71
N ASN A 64 -17.50 -3.19 11.61
CA ASN A 64 -18.94 -3.27 11.52
C ASN A 64 -19.65 -2.09 12.18
N GLN A 65 -18.90 -1.13 12.75
CA GLN A 65 -19.45 0.01 13.49
C GLN A 65 -19.07 1.31 12.77
N PRO A 66 -20.06 2.16 12.38
CA PRO A 66 -19.81 3.35 11.57
C PRO A 66 -18.82 4.36 12.17
N ASP A 67 -18.79 4.46 13.51
CA ASP A 67 -18.00 5.46 14.23
C ASP A 67 -16.67 4.90 14.76
N LYS A 68 -16.33 3.65 14.42
CA LYS A 68 -15.11 3.01 14.89
C LYS A 68 -14.22 2.58 13.72
N ILE A 69 -12.93 2.68 13.93
CA ILE A 69 -11.95 2.17 12.99
C ILE A 69 -11.30 0.89 13.53
N PRO A 70 -11.04 -0.13 12.68
CA PRO A 70 -10.42 -1.39 13.09
C PRO A 70 -8.89 -1.36 12.93
N TYR A 71 -8.27 -0.21 12.95
CA TYR A 71 -6.82 -0.05 12.82
C TYR A 71 -6.30 1.05 13.75
N SER A 72 -5.05 0.96 14.11
CA SER A 72 -4.27 2.02 14.75
C SER A 72 -3.34 2.69 13.73
N PHE A 73 -2.66 3.75 14.18
CA PHE A 73 -1.74 4.51 13.34
C PHE A 73 -0.32 4.46 13.88
N ALA A 74 0.64 4.59 12.97
CA ALA A 74 2.02 4.85 13.30
C ALA A 74 2.60 5.91 12.37
N ASN A 75 3.47 6.77 12.89
CA ASN A 75 4.32 7.62 12.07
C ASN A 75 5.69 6.96 11.93
N VAL A 76 6.22 6.97 10.72
CA VAL A 76 7.49 6.32 10.38
C VAL A 76 8.43 7.35 9.77
N ILE A 77 9.63 7.48 10.31
CA ILE A 77 10.68 8.35 9.76
C ILE A 77 11.87 7.47 9.38
N ALA A 78 12.29 7.56 8.12
CA ALA A 78 13.48 6.88 7.61
C ALA A 78 14.61 7.88 7.37
N GLU A 79 15.79 7.60 7.94
CA GLU A 79 16.98 8.46 7.88
C GLU A 79 18.20 7.65 7.45
N LYS A 80 18.94 8.15 6.48
CA LYS A 80 20.21 7.56 6.04
C LYS A 80 21.14 8.65 5.55
N GLU A 81 22.42 8.57 5.93
CA GLU A 81 23.46 9.47 5.40
C GLU A 81 23.53 9.37 3.86
N GLY A 82 23.60 10.52 3.19
CA GLY A 82 23.56 10.61 1.72
C GLY A 82 22.15 10.62 1.12
N PHE A 83 21.09 10.55 1.95
CA PHE A 83 19.70 10.61 1.53
C PHE A 83 18.94 11.70 2.27
N LEU A 84 17.88 12.21 1.65
CA LEU A 84 16.92 13.07 2.35
C LEU A 84 16.06 12.22 3.29
N PRO A 85 15.81 12.68 4.54
CA PRO A 85 14.87 12.00 5.42
C PRO A 85 13.47 11.96 4.80
N VAL A 86 12.77 10.85 5.03
CA VAL A 86 11.37 10.69 4.61
C VAL A 86 10.53 10.36 5.82
N ALA A 87 9.51 11.19 6.07
CA ALA A 87 8.49 10.95 7.08
C ALA A 87 7.21 10.45 6.39
N VAL A 88 6.65 9.35 6.89
CA VAL A 88 5.36 8.80 6.48
C VAL A 88 4.43 8.83 7.68
N ASN A 89 3.44 9.70 7.65
CA ASN A 89 2.45 9.85 8.70
C ASN A 89 1.19 9.04 8.39
N GLY A 90 0.63 8.43 9.42
CA GLY A 90 -0.66 7.74 9.33
C GLY A 90 -0.58 6.33 8.74
N VAL A 91 0.54 5.62 8.90
CA VAL A 91 0.64 4.20 8.53
C VAL A 91 -0.37 3.40 9.34
N GLN A 92 -1.27 2.68 8.66
CA GLN A 92 -2.37 1.96 9.28
C GLN A 92 -1.97 0.53 9.67
N ILE A 93 -2.23 0.17 10.91
CA ILE A 93 -1.88 -1.13 11.50
C ILE A 93 -3.18 -1.89 11.79
N TYR A 94 -3.45 -2.89 10.99
CA TYR A 94 -4.64 -3.73 11.14
C TYR A 94 -4.38 -4.94 12.06
N PRO A 95 -5.37 -5.35 12.87
CA PRO A 95 -5.23 -6.51 13.74
C PRO A 95 -4.97 -7.80 12.96
N ALA A 96 -4.08 -8.63 13.48
CA ALA A 96 -3.68 -9.91 12.90
C ALA A 96 -3.15 -9.84 11.43
N ARG A 97 -2.82 -8.64 10.94
CA ARG A 97 -2.27 -8.40 9.59
C ARG A 97 -0.86 -7.86 9.67
N MET A 98 -0.12 -8.03 8.58
CA MET A 98 1.19 -7.42 8.40
C MET A 98 1.09 -6.24 7.45
N ALA A 99 1.32 -5.04 7.99
CA ALA A 99 1.54 -3.84 7.19
C ALA A 99 3.00 -3.84 6.70
N ILE A 100 3.21 -3.58 5.42
CA ILE A 100 4.53 -3.38 4.83
C ILE A 100 4.58 -1.95 4.31
N GLN A 101 5.39 -1.11 4.97
CA GLN A 101 5.59 0.27 4.55
C GLN A 101 6.85 0.39 3.70
N ASN A 102 6.68 0.63 2.40
CA ASN A 102 7.78 0.94 1.51
C ASN A 102 8.09 2.43 1.56
N ILE A 103 9.37 2.77 1.70
CA ILE A 103 9.86 4.16 1.73
C ILE A 103 10.98 4.31 0.69
N ASN A 104 10.76 5.20 -0.27
CA ASN A 104 11.76 5.56 -1.25
C ASN A 104 12.46 6.86 -0.81
N LEU A 105 13.75 6.74 -0.46
CA LEU A 105 14.55 7.87 -0.01
C LEU A 105 15.23 8.54 -1.22
N PRO A 106 15.04 9.86 -1.41
CA PRO A 106 15.76 10.63 -2.40
C PRO A 106 17.23 10.76 -2.01
N GLU A 107 18.16 10.59 -2.96
CA GLU A 107 19.58 10.87 -2.74
C GLU A 107 19.79 12.38 -2.57
N THR A 108 20.65 12.79 -1.63
CA THR A 108 20.97 14.21 -1.41
C THR A 108 21.85 14.70 -2.55
N ARG A 109 21.35 15.67 -3.33
CA ARG A 109 22.11 16.39 -4.32
C ARG A 109 22.28 17.84 -3.84
N GLY A 110 23.41 18.16 -3.20
CA GLY A 110 23.69 19.52 -2.75
C GLY A 110 23.20 19.84 -1.33
N TYR A 111 23.13 21.14 -1.01
CA TYR A 111 22.95 21.67 0.36
C TYR A 111 21.49 21.70 0.87
N TYR A 112 20.51 21.25 0.11
CA TYR A 112 19.10 21.27 0.53
C TYR A 112 18.75 20.04 1.36
N ARG A 113 18.50 20.26 2.66
CA ARG A 113 18.02 19.25 3.62
C ARG A 113 16.53 19.47 3.91
N GLN A 114 15.67 19.32 2.92
CA GLN A 114 14.25 19.38 3.17
C GLN A 114 13.71 17.95 3.32
N GLU A 115 13.10 17.65 4.46
CA GLU A 115 12.44 16.38 4.72
C GLU A 115 11.27 16.19 3.74
N LYS A 116 11.13 14.98 3.18
CA LYS A 116 9.98 14.59 2.37
C LYS A 116 8.90 14.03 3.28
N ILE A 117 7.74 14.67 3.33
CA ILE A 117 6.62 14.25 4.17
C ILE A 117 5.53 13.63 3.29
N ILE A 118 5.09 12.43 3.65
CA ILE A 118 3.99 11.70 3.02
C ILE A 118 2.91 11.51 4.07
N ASN A 119 1.69 11.98 3.79
CA ASN A 119 0.56 11.79 4.68
C ASN A 119 -0.41 10.77 4.06
N ILE A 120 -0.59 9.64 4.76
CA ILE A 120 -1.56 8.61 4.38
C ILE A 120 -2.91 9.01 4.94
N GLN A 121 -3.89 9.15 4.06
CA GLN A 121 -5.26 9.46 4.48
C GLN A 121 -5.90 8.22 5.13
N PRO A 122 -6.68 8.40 6.22
CA PRO A 122 -7.41 7.31 6.84
C PRO A 122 -8.38 6.65 5.86
N ASN A 123 -8.38 5.31 5.83
CA ASN A 123 -9.35 4.57 5.04
C ASN A 123 -10.77 4.77 5.60
N ARG A 124 -11.71 5.08 4.74
CA ARG A 124 -13.13 5.09 5.08
C ARG A 124 -13.68 3.67 4.93
N LEU A 125 -14.02 3.04 6.06
CA LEU A 125 -14.58 1.69 6.08
C LEU A 125 -16.10 1.67 5.96
N VAL A 126 -16.73 2.79 6.30
CA VAL A 126 -18.18 3.00 6.20
C VAL A 126 -18.39 4.40 5.61
N GLY A 127 -19.27 4.51 4.63
CA GLY A 127 -19.60 5.78 3.99
C GLY A 127 -20.98 5.74 3.34
N ASN A 128 -21.61 6.91 3.20
CA ASN A 128 -22.77 7.04 2.35
C ASN A 128 -22.30 7.02 0.89
N PHE A 129 -22.32 5.86 0.30
CA PHE A 129 -22.08 5.71 -1.13
C PHE A 129 -23.38 6.01 -1.89
N PRO A 130 -23.33 6.65 -3.06
CA PRO A 130 -24.49 6.74 -3.92
C PRO A 130 -25.02 5.33 -4.22
N PRO A 131 -26.34 5.14 -4.39
CA PRO A 131 -26.90 3.84 -4.73
C PRO A 131 -26.18 3.31 -5.98
N LYS A 132 -25.85 2.01 -5.94
CA LYS A 132 -25.20 1.33 -7.07
C LYS A 132 -26.06 1.56 -8.32
N ILE A 133 -25.45 2.10 -9.37
CA ILE A 133 -26.13 2.19 -10.66
C ILE A 133 -26.40 0.75 -11.10
N PRO A 134 -27.66 0.38 -11.46
CA PRO A 134 -27.94 -0.96 -11.96
C PRO A 134 -26.97 -1.29 -13.10
N GLU A 135 -26.30 -2.42 -13.01
CA GLU A 135 -25.49 -2.90 -14.11
C GLU A 135 -26.39 -3.02 -15.35
N PRO A 136 -25.98 -2.50 -16.52
CA PRO A 136 -26.72 -2.76 -17.74
C PRO A 136 -26.83 -4.26 -17.92
N GLU A 137 -28.00 -4.73 -18.39
CA GLU A 137 -28.27 -6.14 -18.66
C GLU A 137 -27.05 -6.82 -19.28
N GLU A 138 -26.74 -8.04 -18.80
CA GLU A 138 -25.62 -8.83 -19.25
C GLU A 138 -25.59 -8.84 -20.79
N LYS A 139 -24.59 -8.19 -21.35
CA LYS A 139 -24.29 -8.37 -22.77
C LYS A 139 -23.76 -9.78 -22.93
N GLU A 140 -24.39 -10.59 -23.79
CA GLU A 140 -23.79 -11.85 -24.20
C GLU A 140 -22.34 -11.61 -24.58
N LEU A 141 -21.43 -12.26 -23.86
CA LEU A 141 -20.01 -12.20 -24.15
C LEU A 141 -19.82 -12.66 -25.60
N PRO A 142 -19.18 -11.87 -26.47
CA PRO A 142 -18.88 -12.32 -27.82
C PRO A 142 -18.10 -13.63 -27.71
N LEU A 143 -18.58 -14.66 -28.39
CA LEU A 143 -17.92 -15.96 -28.46
C LEU A 143 -16.44 -15.72 -28.85
N PRO A 144 -15.47 -16.18 -28.05
CA PRO A 144 -14.07 -15.94 -28.32
C PRO A 144 -13.68 -16.60 -29.64
N LYS A 145 -13.49 -15.80 -30.67
CA LYS A 145 -12.94 -16.27 -31.93
C LYS A 145 -11.43 -16.47 -31.74
N GLY A 146 -11.03 -17.71 -31.53
CA GLY A 146 -9.63 -18.12 -31.69
C GLY A 146 -8.64 -17.56 -30.68
N ILE A 147 -9.04 -17.36 -29.44
CA ILE A 147 -8.08 -17.06 -28.37
C ILE A 147 -7.29 -18.33 -28.08
N ALA A 148 -5.98 -18.28 -28.34
CA ALA A 148 -5.08 -19.34 -27.88
C ALA A 148 -5.14 -19.41 -26.35
N VAL A 149 -5.75 -20.47 -25.83
CA VAL A 149 -5.71 -20.74 -24.38
C VAL A 149 -4.29 -21.19 -24.08
N LEU A 150 -3.57 -20.39 -23.31
CA LEU A 150 -2.25 -20.79 -22.83
C LEU A 150 -2.41 -22.01 -21.93
N PRO A 151 -1.56 -23.05 -22.08
CA PRO A 151 -1.67 -24.28 -21.31
C PRO A 151 -1.41 -24.06 -19.82
N GLU A 152 -0.73 -22.98 -19.47
CA GLU A 152 -0.49 -22.55 -18.10
C GLU A 152 -0.65 -21.04 -17.97
N PRO A 153 -1.14 -20.52 -16.84
CA PRO A 153 -1.25 -19.08 -16.60
C PRO A 153 0.15 -18.47 -16.54
N VAL A 154 0.41 -17.48 -17.38
CA VAL A 154 1.65 -16.73 -17.39
C VAL A 154 1.40 -15.38 -16.71
N ILE A 155 2.07 -15.16 -15.57
CA ILE A 155 2.05 -13.87 -14.87
C ILE A 155 3.10 -12.96 -15.51
N PRO A 156 2.70 -11.86 -16.16
CA PRO A 156 3.66 -10.94 -16.78
C PRO A 156 4.44 -10.17 -15.72
N GLU A 157 5.66 -9.80 -16.02
CA GLU A 157 6.45 -8.92 -15.14
C GLU A 157 5.90 -7.49 -15.16
N TYR A 158 5.46 -7.04 -16.32
CA TYR A 158 4.91 -5.70 -16.55
C TYR A 158 3.62 -5.77 -17.35
N ILE A 159 2.77 -4.77 -17.13
CA ILE A 159 1.59 -4.48 -17.96
C ILE A 159 1.65 -3.05 -18.47
N VAL A 160 0.87 -2.76 -19.49
CA VAL A 160 0.68 -1.41 -20.00
C VAL A 160 -0.68 -0.90 -19.52
N VAL A 161 -0.67 0.17 -18.76
CA VAL A 161 -1.88 0.85 -18.29
C VAL A 161 -2.13 2.07 -19.19
N HIS A 162 -3.29 2.11 -19.80
CA HIS A 162 -3.75 3.24 -20.59
C HIS A 162 -4.48 4.23 -19.67
N ASP A 163 -3.93 5.45 -19.56
CA ASP A 163 -4.49 6.50 -18.68
C ASP A 163 -5.47 7.39 -19.44
N GLY A 164 -6.62 6.81 -19.79
CA GLY A 164 -7.64 7.51 -20.54
C GLY A 164 -8.82 6.63 -20.94
N ARG A 165 -9.70 7.18 -21.78
CA ARG A 165 -10.81 6.40 -22.35
C ARG A 165 -10.26 5.36 -23.32
N PRO A 166 -10.86 4.17 -23.43
CA PRO A 166 -10.35 3.09 -24.31
C PRO A 166 -10.10 3.48 -25.77
N ASN A 167 -10.82 4.48 -26.27
CA ASN A 167 -10.70 4.96 -27.66
C ASN A 167 -9.88 6.26 -27.79
N ASP A 168 -9.26 6.73 -26.72
CA ASP A 168 -8.44 7.95 -26.74
C ASP A 168 -6.99 7.62 -27.06
N ASN A 169 -6.64 7.64 -28.32
CA ASN A 169 -5.26 7.38 -28.77
C ASN A 169 -4.25 8.46 -28.37
N THR A 170 -4.70 9.57 -27.77
CA THR A 170 -3.82 10.66 -27.30
C THR A 170 -3.43 10.52 -25.85
N ALA A 171 -4.15 9.69 -25.08
CA ALA A 171 -3.87 9.44 -23.70
C ALA A 171 -2.57 8.64 -23.51
N PRO A 172 -1.80 8.94 -22.45
CA PRO A 172 -0.52 8.28 -22.23
C PRO A 172 -0.67 6.81 -21.82
N ASN A 173 0.31 6.02 -22.20
CA ASN A 173 0.44 4.63 -21.79
C ASN A 173 1.63 4.49 -20.83
N TYR A 174 1.40 3.83 -19.69
CA TYR A 174 2.42 3.60 -18.68
C TYR A 174 2.74 2.11 -18.57
N LYS A 175 4.02 1.76 -18.68
CA LYS A 175 4.50 0.42 -18.35
C LYS A 175 4.71 0.32 -16.85
N VAL A 176 3.91 -0.50 -16.17
CA VAL A 176 3.94 -0.66 -14.72
C VAL A 176 4.22 -2.11 -14.34
N ASN A 177 4.87 -2.31 -13.18
CA ASN A 177 5.09 -3.64 -12.64
C ASN A 177 3.76 -4.31 -12.30
N TYR A 178 3.55 -5.56 -12.72
CA TYR A 178 2.29 -6.26 -12.52
C TYR A 178 1.89 -6.39 -11.04
N LYS A 179 2.85 -6.70 -10.16
CA LYS A 179 2.57 -6.82 -8.72
C LYS A 179 2.13 -5.49 -8.09
N ASP A 180 2.72 -4.39 -8.54
CA ASP A 180 2.36 -3.07 -8.01
C ASP A 180 1.01 -2.61 -8.55
N TYR A 181 0.69 -2.96 -9.79
CA TYR A 181 -0.65 -2.76 -10.35
C TYR A 181 -1.71 -3.51 -9.54
N ILE A 182 -1.53 -4.82 -9.32
CA ILE A 182 -2.48 -5.65 -8.55
C ILE A 182 -2.67 -5.12 -7.13
N LYS A 183 -1.59 -4.72 -6.44
CA LYS A 183 -1.70 -4.11 -5.10
C LYS A 183 -2.52 -2.83 -5.11
N ASN A 184 -2.30 -1.98 -6.11
CA ASN A 184 -3.00 -0.70 -6.24
C ASN A 184 -4.49 -0.93 -6.51
N VAL A 185 -4.83 -1.78 -7.48
CA VAL A 185 -6.22 -2.09 -7.81
C VAL A 185 -6.93 -2.75 -6.63
N ALA A 186 -6.36 -3.81 -6.05
CA ALA A 186 -6.95 -4.51 -4.92
C ALA A 186 -7.19 -3.56 -3.73
N SER A 187 -6.24 -2.67 -3.42
CA SER A 187 -6.40 -1.71 -2.31
C SER A 187 -7.49 -0.66 -2.57
N SER A 188 -7.88 -0.45 -3.83
CA SER A 188 -8.96 0.45 -4.22
C SER A 188 -10.35 -0.21 -4.19
N GLU A 189 -10.39 -1.54 -4.34
CA GLU A 189 -11.66 -2.28 -4.47
C GLU A 189 -12.11 -2.93 -3.16
N ILE A 190 -11.19 -3.35 -2.31
CA ILE A 190 -11.47 -4.13 -1.11
C ILE A 190 -10.73 -3.60 0.11
N TYR A 191 -11.34 -3.81 1.29
CA TYR A 191 -10.70 -3.44 2.55
C TYR A 191 -9.87 -4.60 3.12
N ALA A 192 -8.75 -4.27 3.76
CA ALA A 192 -7.88 -5.23 4.44
C ALA A 192 -8.57 -6.00 5.59
N THR A 193 -9.75 -5.54 6.01
CA THR A 193 -10.59 -6.18 7.04
C THR A 193 -11.47 -7.30 6.52
N TRP A 194 -11.57 -7.47 5.21
CA TRP A 194 -12.37 -8.54 4.62
C TRP A 194 -11.77 -9.92 4.92
N PRO A 195 -12.59 -10.98 4.97
CA PRO A 195 -12.09 -12.34 5.13
C PRO A 195 -11.05 -12.71 4.08
N ASP A 196 -10.04 -13.52 4.45
CA ASP A 196 -8.96 -13.92 3.54
C ASP A 196 -9.44 -14.55 2.24
N ALA A 197 -10.53 -15.36 2.32
CA ALA A 197 -11.12 -15.96 1.13
C ALA A 197 -11.65 -14.91 0.14
N ALA A 198 -12.28 -13.84 0.66
CA ALA A 198 -12.78 -12.74 -0.16
C ALA A 198 -11.63 -11.92 -0.77
N LEU A 199 -10.57 -11.63 0.03
CA LEU A 199 -9.38 -10.95 -0.47
C LEU A 199 -8.72 -11.73 -1.61
N ARG A 200 -8.54 -13.05 -1.44
CA ARG A 200 -7.95 -13.92 -2.46
C ARG A 200 -8.81 -14.00 -3.72
N ALA A 201 -10.12 -14.14 -3.57
CA ALA A 201 -11.04 -14.21 -4.70
C ALA A 201 -10.99 -12.92 -5.54
N ASN A 202 -11.01 -11.75 -4.89
CA ASN A 202 -10.91 -10.48 -5.60
C ASN A 202 -9.56 -10.33 -6.31
N ILE A 203 -8.43 -10.61 -5.62
CA ILE A 203 -7.08 -10.51 -6.23
C ILE A 203 -6.92 -11.44 -7.44
N LEU A 204 -7.58 -12.60 -7.44
CA LEU A 204 -7.54 -13.53 -8.58
C LEU A 204 -8.45 -13.09 -9.74
N ALA A 205 -9.41 -12.21 -9.47
CA ALA A 205 -10.33 -11.67 -10.49
C ALA A 205 -9.79 -10.42 -11.19
N ILE A 206 -8.80 -9.72 -10.61
CA ILE A 206 -8.10 -8.58 -11.22
C ILE A 206 -7.16 -9.07 -12.33
#